data_0277d784474c3f24758cd7389495edac
#
_entry.id   0277d784474c3f24758cd7389495edac
#
_cell.length_a   1.000
_cell.length_b   1.000
_cell.length_c   1.000
_cell.angle_alpha   90.00
_cell.angle_beta   90.00
_cell.angle_gamma   90.00
#
_symmetry.space_group_name_H-M   'P 1'
#
loop_
_entity.id
_entity.type
_entity.pdbx_description
1 polymer ?
#
loop_
_entity_poly.entity_id
_entity_poly.type
_entity_poly.pdbx_seq_one_letter_code
_entity_poly.pdbx_strand_id
1 'polypeptide(L)'
;PSEVVTQENIVKDVHYTAQNTPQNQKVTYTVVDETTGQTLENQVELTTGESGTVLPAAAKTKYDTVIAGYLAQGYEVAAKDELPAQFDTDSSVDQNVVIRLKHKTVSVEETKQVTMTVRYHGAGGQTPADKVQTATWTRTVTTDKVTGSVVSTTDWRSDKANYDAVPSPVIPGYTVDVAIVPSEVVTQENIVKDVHYTTVPVTPEVPNTPDTPVKPESPTTPFTPEHPAPTLPRTGESQVGSSLATLTGLGLLLSVLGLAGRQKKEDE
;
A
#
# COMPACT_ATOMS: atom_id res chain seq x y z
N PRO A 1 29.17 11.17 86.32
CA PRO A 1 30.36 11.38 87.11
C PRO A 1 30.20 12.53 88.10
N SER A 2 30.54 12.33 89.35
CA SER A 2 30.51 13.37 90.37
C SER A 2 31.81 14.22 90.25
N GLU A 3 31.67 15.53 90.27
CA GLU A 3 32.79 16.48 90.22
C GLU A 3 32.95 17.16 91.52
N VAL A 4 34.23 17.47 91.83
CA VAL A 4 34.59 18.17 93.10
C VAL A 4 34.18 19.63 92.96
N VAL A 5 33.47 20.14 93.97
CA VAL A 5 33.04 21.55 93.99
C VAL A 5 34.27 22.41 94.30
N THR A 6 34.60 23.30 93.34
CA THR A 6 35.69 24.33 93.49
C THR A 6 35.03 25.72 93.57
N GLN A 7 35.83 26.75 93.83
CA GLN A 7 35.35 28.15 93.85
C GLN A 7 35.06 28.74 92.49
N GLU A 8 35.32 28.00 91.35
CA GLU A 8 35.07 28.43 90.05
C GLU A 8 33.78 27.85 89.49
N ASN A 9 33.06 28.63 88.68
CA ASN A 9 31.90 28.14 87.99
C ASN A 9 32.31 27.10 86.97
N ILE A 10 31.82 25.88 87.07
CA ILE A 10 32.03 24.83 86.08
C ILE A 10 30.90 24.85 85.11
N VAL A 11 31.15 25.19 83.84
CA VAL A 11 30.21 25.10 82.78
C VAL A 11 30.51 23.82 81.97
N LYS A 12 29.52 22.97 81.82
CA LYS A 12 29.59 21.79 80.95
C LYS A 12 28.58 21.89 79.85
N ASP A 13 29.07 21.90 78.62
CA ASP A 13 28.22 21.83 77.43
C ASP A 13 27.84 20.38 77.21
N VAL A 14 26.51 20.16 77.13
CA VAL A 14 25.99 18.85 76.74
C VAL A 14 25.43 19.01 75.30
N HIS A 15 26.14 18.36 74.38
CA HIS A 15 25.69 18.34 72.97
C HIS A 15 24.71 17.19 72.78
N TYR A 16 23.49 17.54 72.35
CA TYR A 16 22.52 16.54 71.91
C TYR A 16 22.65 16.41 70.38
N THR A 17 23.00 15.20 69.96
CA THR A 17 22.91 14.82 68.56
C THR A 17 21.56 14.17 68.36
N ALA A 18 20.77 14.68 67.43
CA ALA A 18 19.53 14.03 67.07
C ALA A 18 19.85 12.61 66.56
N GLN A 19 19.32 11.63 67.26
CA GLN A 19 19.43 10.24 66.80
C GLN A 19 18.37 10.12 65.69
N ASN A 20 18.81 10.16 64.43
CA ASN A 20 17.93 9.88 63.30
C ASN A 20 17.55 8.39 63.42
N THR A 21 16.34 8.14 63.92
CA THR A 21 15.77 6.80 63.84
C THR A 21 15.44 6.55 62.37
N PRO A 22 16.01 5.51 61.75
CA PRO A 22 15.67 5.20 60.38
C PRO A 22 14.15 5.04 60.24
N GLN A 23 13.58 5.84 59.34
CA GLN A 23 12.13 5.78 59.03
C GLN A 23 11.95 4.86 57.85
N ASN A 24 10.92 4.01 57.87
CA ASN A 24 10.52 3.24 56.69
C ASN A 24 9.92 4.20 55.67
N GLN A 25 10.50 4.13 54.47
CA GLN A 25 10.06 4.87 53.28
C GLN A 25 9.39 3.92 52.32
N LYS A 26 8.55 4.46 51.46
CA LYS A 26 7.88 3.72 50.41
C LYS A 26 8.09 4.40 49.06
N VAL A 27 8.37 3.61 48.02
CA VAL A 27 8.29 4.01 46.63
C VAL A 27 7.05 3.37 46.01
N THR A 28 6.24 4.18 45.43
CA THR A 28 5.00 3.76 44.70
C THR A 28 5.09 4.10 43.22
N TYR A 29 4.22 3.52 42.44
CA TYR A 29 4.03 3.92 41.05
C TYR A 29 2.57 4.21 40.75
N THR A 30 2.35 5.09 39.79
CA THR A 30 1.04 5.40 39.23
C THR A 30 1.09 5.21 37.72
N VAL A 31 0.09 4.55 37.15
CA VAL A 31 -0.03 4.35 35.71
C VAL A 31 -1.20 5.18 35.19
N VAL A 32 -0.94 6.03 34.22
CA VAL A 32 -1.93 6.89 33.59
C VAL A 32 -2.02 6.56 32.10
N ASP A 33 -3.23 6.35 31.62
CA ASP A 33 -3.53 6.28 30.20
C ASP A 33 -3.83 7.69 29.67
N GLU A 34 -2.90 8.25 28.92
CA GLU A 34 -3.05 9.59 28.33
C GLU A 34 -4.05 9.63 27.16
N THR A 35 -4.37 8.47 26.55
CA THR A 35 -5.36 8.42 25.47
C THR A 35 -6.77 8.66 26.00
N THR A 36 -7.07 8.09 27.18
CA THR A 36 -8.39 8.20 27.80
C THR A 36 -8.42 9.20 28.97
N GLY A 37 -7.26 9.58 29.49
CA GLY A 37 -7.12 10.38 30.70
C GLY A 37 -7.36 9.59 31.99
N GLN A 38 -7.47 8.27 31.92
CA GLN A 38 -7.74 7.43 33.09
C GLN A 38 -6.47 7.05 33.86
N THR A 39 -6.59 7.03 35.17
CA THR A 39 -5.58 6.40 36.03
C THR A 39 -5.88 4.90 36.11
N LEU A 40 -4.98 4.09 35.56
CA LEU A 40 -5.13 2.62 35.53
C LEU A 40 -4.71 1.99 36.85
N GLU A 41 -3.63 2.49 37.42
CA GLU A 41 -3.13 2.11 38.74
C GLU A 41 -2.72 3.38 39.48
N ASN A 42 -3.03 3.48 40.77
CA ASN A 42 -2.75 4.67 41.58
C ASN A 42 -1.94 4.33 42.82
N GLN A 43 -0.75 4.88 42.93
CA GLN A 43 0.13 4.76 44.06
C GLN A 43 0.31 3.33 44.59
N VAL A 44 0.49 2.39 43.63
CA VAL A 44 0.72 0.99 43.94
C VAL A 44 2.16 0.82 44.53
N GLU A 45 2.27 0.15 45.64
CA GLU A 45 3.57 -0.08 46.28
C GLU A 45 4.54 -0.82 45.33
N LEU A 46 5.68 -0.23 45.11
CA LEU A 46 6.79 -0.84 44.38
C LEU A 46 7.77 -1.52 45.33
N THR A 47 8.22 -0.81 46.36
CA THR A 47 9.14 -1.29 47.37
C THR A 47 9.12 -0.42 48.62
N THR A 48 9.61 -0.97 49.74
CA THR A 48 9.80 -0.25 51.00
C THR A 48 11.23 -0.47 51.49
N GLY A 49 11.76 0.48 52.27
CA GLY A 49 13.09 0.40 52.84
C GLY A 49 13.40 1.54 53.80
N GLU A 50 14.55 1.52 54.42
CA GLU A 50 14.99 2.56 55.33
C GLU A 50 15.39 3.83 54.58
N SER A 51 15.06 4.95 55.15
CA SER A 51 15.43 6.30 54.68
C SER A 51 16.92 6.40 54.33
N GLY A 52 17.22 6.95 53.15
CA GLY A 52 18.59 7.14 52.66
C GLY A 52 19.29 5.87 52.15
N THR A 53 18.64 4.70 52.20
CA THR A 53 19.23 3.47 51.66
C THR A 53 18.95 3.33 50.16
N VAL A 54 19.82 2.59 49.46
CA VAL A 54 19.70 2.35 48.03
C VAL A 54 18.48 1.47 47.73
N LEU A 55 17.71 1.78 46.68
CA LEU A 55 16.61 0.92 46.27
C LEU A 55 17.09 -0.49 45.90
N PRO A 56 16.37 -1.53 46.32
CA PRO A 56 16.72 -2.90 45.94
C PRO A 56 16.54 -3.11 44.43
N ALA A 57 17.41 -3.89 43.80
CA ALA A 57 17.34 -4.21 42.37
C ALA A 57 15.98 -4.81 41.93
N ALA A 58 15.32 -5.53 42.88
CA ALA A 58 13.99 -6.08 42.68
C ALA A 58 12.93 -4.99 42.34
N ALA A 59 13.10 -3.75 42.89
CA ALA A 59 12.21 -2.64 42.58
C ALA A 59 12.25 -2.29 41.08
N LYS A 60 13.44 -2.21 40.49
CA LYS A 60 13.60 -1.98 39.05
C LYS A 60 12.98 -3.10 38.22
N THR A 61 13.24 -4.35 38.60
CA THR A 61 12.65 -5.50 37.90
C THR A 61 11.12 -5.47 37.94
N LYS A 62 10.53 -5.13 39.09
CA LYS A 62 9.07 -5.00 39.24
C LYS A 62 8.53 -3.86 38.38
N TYR A 63 9.18 -2.69 38.39
CA TYR A 63 8.82 -1.52 37.57
C TYR A 63 8.85 -1.85 36.09
N ASP A 64 9.94 -2.46 35.60
CA ASP A 64 10.08 -2.87 34.21
C ASP A 64 9.03 -3.94 33.82
N THR A 65 8.69 -4.85 34.75
CA THR A 65 7.62 -5.85 34.52
C THR A 65 6.24 -5.24 34.37
N VAL A 66 5.92 -4.22 35.17
CA VAL A 66 4.65 -3.48 35.04
C VAL A 66 4.56 -2.85 33.67
N ILE A 67 5.61 -2.15 33.22
CA ILE A 67 5.66 -1.54 31.89
C ILE A 67 5.49 -2.60 30.82
N ALA A 68 6.24 -3.71 30.89
CA ALA A 68 6.16 -4.80 29.91
C ALA A 68 4.74 -5.41 29.83
N GLY A 69 4.04 -5.51 30.96
CA GLY A 69 2.65 -5.97 31.03
C GLY A 69 1.70 -5.08 30.21
N TYR A 70 1.83 -3.78 30.33
CA TYR A 70 1.03 -2.84 29.55
C TYR A 70 1.40 -2.82 28.05
N LEU A 71 2.69 -2.91 27.73
CA LEU A 71 3.14 -3.03 26.33
C LEU A 71 2.53 -4.27 25.66
N ALA A 72 2.43 -5.38 26.38
CA ALA A 72 1.80 -6.61 25.88
C ALA A 72 0.28 -6.44 25.65
N GLN A 73 -0.37 -5.55 26.36
CA GLN A 73 -1.80 -5.22 26.21
C GLN A 73 -2.08 -4.23 25.07
N GLY A 74 -1.04 -3.74 24.38
CA GLY A 74 -1.19 -2.84 23.25
C GLY A 74 -0.97 -1.36 23.56
N TYR A 75 -0.49 -1.04 24.77
CA TYR A 75 -0.03 0.31 25.09
C TYR A 75 1.38 0.56 24.55
N GLU A 76 1.76 1.82 24.51
CA GLU A 76 3.13 2.28 24.34
C GLU A 76 3.45 3.35 25.41
N VAL A 77 4.70 3.45 25.80
CA VAL A 77 5.13 4.44 26.79
C VAL A 77 5.18 5.82 26.13
N ALA A 78 4.35 6.74 26.61
CA ALA A 78 4.41 8.15 26.24
C ALA A 78 5.50 8.88 27.02
N ALA A 79 5.54 8.65 28.33
CA ALA A 79 6.57 9.15 29.24
C ALA A 79 6.63 8.26 30.48
N LYS A 80 7.73 8.28 31.19
CA LYS A 80 7.87 7.64 32.50
C LYS A 80 8.88 8.39 33.35
N ASP A 81 8.63 8.39 34.64
CA ASP A 81 9.63 8.87 35.58
C ASP A 81 10.71 7.80 35.80
N GLU A 82 11.95 8.22 36.03
CA GLU A 82 13.00 7.32 36.40
C GLU A 82 12.89 6.96 37.92
N LEU A 83 13.21 5.73 38.24
CA LEU A 83 13.26 5.31 39.64
C LEU A 83 14.32 6.11 40.42
N PRO A 84 14.02 6.56 41.66
CA PRO A 84 15.04 7.16 42.51
C PRO A 84 16.14 6.15 42.80
N ALA A 85 17.38 6.64 42.97
CA ALA A 85 18.50 5.78 43.28
C ALA A 85 18.41 5.25 44.72
N GLN A 86 17.79 6.00 45.62
CA GLN A 86 17.66 5.71 47.05
C GLN A 86 16.31 6.21 47.58
N PHE A 87 15.90 5.66 48.71
CA PHE A 87 14.80 6.19 49.48
C PHE A 87 15.15 7.59 50.00
N ASP A 88 14.22 8.52 49.96
CA ASP A 88 14.43 9.86 50.47
C ASP A 88 14.44 9.90 52.02
N THR A 89 14.51 11.10 52.56
CA THR A 89 14.56 11.30 54.03
C THR A 89 13.27 11.92 54.57
N ASP A 90 12.27 12.18 53.66
CA ASP A 90 10.97 12.74 54.06
C ASP A 90 9.95 11.61 54.26
N SER A 91 9.76 11.20 55.49
CA SER A 91 8.80 10.15 55.84
C SER A 91 7.34 10.59 55.79
N SER A 92 7.07 11.83 55.48
CA SER A 92 5.69 12.36 55.42
C SER A 92 5.02 12.08 54.08
N VAL A 93 5.79 11.84 53.00
CA VAL A 93 5.28 11.64 51.64
C VAL A 93 5.98 10.47 50.97
N ASP A 94 5.21 9.51 50.45
CA ASP A 94 5.74 8.42 49.63
C ASP A 94 6.34 8.95 48.30
N GLN A 95 7.51 8.43 47.91
CA GLN A 95 8.07 8.71 46.59
C GLN A 95 7.20 8.02 45.53
N ASN A 96 6.56 8.77 44.62
CA ASN A 96 5.73 8.21 43.59
C ASN A 96 6.32 8.48 42.19
N VAL A 97 6.49 7.43 41.40
CA VAL A 97 6.89 7.53 39.98
C VAL A 97 5.70 7.30 39.07
N VAL A 98 5.59 8.09 38.02
CA VAL A 98 4.45 8.04 37.12
C VAL A 98 4.86 7.44 35.77
N ILE A 99 4.10 6.43 35.34
CA ILE A 99 4.18 5.83 34.01
C ILE A 99 3.01 6.37 33.21
N ARG A 100 3.30 7.08 32.12
CA ARG A 100 2.30 7.62 31.19
C ARG A 100 2.30 6.76 29.95
N LEU A 101 1.16 6.18 29.68
CA LEU A 101 0.93 5.27 28.57
C LEU A 101 -0.03 5.94 27.58
N LYS A 102 0.05 5.53 26.34
CA LYS A 102 -0.95 5.82 25.32
C LYS A 102 -1.26 4.56 24.51
N HIS A 103 -2.42 4.54 23.87
CA HIS A 103 -2.79 3.41 23.03
C HIS A 103 -1.91 3.37 21.79
N LYS A 104 -1.32 2.22 21.52
CA LYS A 104 -0.62 1.97 20.27
C LYS A 104 -1.65 1.70 19.18
N THR A 105 -1.46 2.29 18.01
CA THR A 105 -2.28 2.00 16.84
C THR A 105 -1.52 1.14 15.84
N VAL A 106 -2.24 0.39 15.04
CA VAL A 106 -1.70 -0.35 13.90
C VAL A 106 -2.54 -0.05 12.67
N SER A 107 -1.85 0.24 11.56
CA SER A 107 -2.48 0.45 10.27
C SER A 107 -2.28 -0.78 9.39
N VAL A 108 -3.37 -1.24 8.77
CA VAL A 108 -3.37 -2.37 7.84
C VAL A 108 -3.99 -1.89 6.53
N GLU A 109 -3.36 -2.25 5.42
CA GLU A 109 -3.93 -2.02 4.10
C GLU A 109 -4.93 -3.15 3.77
N GLU A 110 -6.14 -2.77 3.44
CA GLU A 110 -7.16 -3.65 2.88
C GLU A 110 -7.19 -3.48 1.36
N THR A 111 -7.31 -4.59 0.64
CA THR A 111 -7.37 -4.61 -0.81
C THR A 111 -8.63 -5.31 -1.29
N LYS A 112 -9.19 -4.82 -2.40
CA LYS A 112 -10.31 -5.44 -3.10
C LYS A 112 -10.03 -5.42 -4.59
N GLN A 113 -10.05 -6.58 -5.24
CA GLN A 113 -9.93 -6.69 -6.68
C GLN A 113 -11.30 -6.72 -7.34
N VAL A 114 -11.42 -6.00 -8.46
CA VAL A 114 -12.60 -5.99 -9.32
C VAL A 114 -12.16 -6.15 -10.76
N THR A 115 -13.05 -6.68 -11.61
CA THR A 115 -12.72 -6.98 -12.99
C THR A 115 -13.74 -6.39 -13.96
N MET A 116 -13.26 -6.02 -15.15
CA MET A 116 -14.09 -5.92 -16.35
C MET A 116 -13.80 -7.14 -17.22
N THR A 117 -14.83 -7.92 -17.51
CA THR A 117 -14.75 -9.11 -18.37
C THR A 117 -15.54 -8.86 -19.64
N VAL A 118 -14.88 -8.97 -20.80
CA VAL A 118 -15.54 -8.98 -22.11
C VAL A 118 -15.69 -10.45 -22.52
N ARG A 119 -16.92 -10.90 -22.67
CA ARG A 119 -17.28 -12.26 -23.07
C ARG A 119 -17.69 -12.26 -24.54
N TYR A 120 -17.22 -13.25 -25.26
CA TYR A 120 -17.51 -13.41 -26.68
C TYR A 120 -18.41 -14.64 -26.90
N HIS A 121 -19.38 -14.49 -27.82
CA HIS A 121 -20.38 -15.55 -28.09
C HIS A 121 -20.63 -15.65 -29.60
N GLY A 122 -21.08 -16.84 -30.05
CA GLY A 122 -21.73 -17.01 -31.37
C GLY A 122 -20.85 -17.42 -32.53
N ALA A 123 -19.50 -17.48 -32.38
CA ALA A 123 -18.61 -17.92 -33.46
C ALA A 123 -18.26 -19.42 -33.42
N GLY A 124 -19.00 -20.22 -32.67
CA GLY A 124 -18.74 -21.66 -32.54
C GLY A 124 -17.31 -21.94 -32.05
N GLY A 125 -16.59 -22.83 -32.71
CA GLY A 125 -15.21 -23.16 -32.37
C GLY A 125 -14.19 -22.04 -32.58
N GLN A 126 -14.58 -20.93 -33.22
CA GLN A 126 -13.75 -19.75 -33.43
C GLN A 126 -14.06 -18.61 -32.44
N THR A 127 -14.95 -18.85 -31.49
CA THR A 127 -15.29 -17.84 -30.46
C THR A 127 -14.04 -17.47 -29.67
N PRO A 128 -13.67 -16.16 -29.60
CA PRO A 128 -12.49 -15.73 -28.86
C PRO A 128 -12.62 -16.05 -27.37
N ALA A 129 -11.49 -16.23 -26.71
CA ALA A 129 -11.45 -16.31 -25.27
C ALA A 129 -11.79 -14.96 -24.64
N ASP A 130 -12.44 -14.99 -23.49
CA ASP A 130 -12.79 -13.81 -22.71
C ASP A 130 -11.58 -12.92 -22.45
N LYS A 131 -11.78 -11.61 -22.47
CA LYS A 131 -10.77 -10.62 -22.08
C LYS A 131 -11.10 -10.07 -20.70
N VAL A 132 -10.15 -10.21 -19.77
CA VAL A 132 -10.31 -9.76 -18.39
C VAL A 132 -9.28 -8.66 -18.12
N GLN A 133 -9.75 -7.55 -17.57
CA GLN A 133 -8.92 -6.50 -17.00
C GLN A 133 -9.23 -6.41 -15.52
N THR A 134 -8.20 -6.24 -14.70
CA THR A 134 -8.33 -6.15 -13.23
C THR A 134 -7.98 -4.75 -12.77
N ALA A 135 -8.70 -4.26 -11.80
CA ALA A 135 -8.37 -3.09 -11.01
C ALA A 135 -8.32 -3.46 -9.52
N THR A 136 -7.41 -2.80 -8.80
CA THR A 136 -7.24 -3.03 -7.36
C THR A 136 -7.60 -1.77 -6.60
N TRP A 137 -8.54 -1.89 -5.69
CA TRP A 137 -8.89 -0.86 -4.72
C TRP A 137 -8.14 -1.12 -3.43
N THR A 138 -7.60 -0.06 -2.84
CA THR A 138 -6.90 -0.10 -1.56
C THR A 138 -7.46 0.93 -0.60
N ARG A 139 -7.44 0.63 0.68
CA ARG A 139 -7.66 1.57 1.77
C ARG A 139 -6.83 1.19 2.97
N THR A 140 -6.58 2.13 3.86
CA THR A 140 -5.91 1.88 5.14
C THR A 140 -6.92 1.91 6.27
N VAL A 141 -6.91 0.88 7.09
CA VAL A 141 -7.67 0.80 8.33
C VAL A 141 -6.70 0.88 9.49
N THR A 142 -6.90 1.84 10.40
CA THR A 142 -6.09 2.01 11.60
C THR A 142 -6.90 1.58 12.82
N THR A 143 -6.36 0.65 13.58
CA THR A 143 -6.99 0.02 14.74
C THR A 143 -6.18 0.34 15.99
N ASP A 144 -6.87 0.65 17.08
CA ASP A 144 -6.33 0.77 18.43
C ASP A 144 -6.02 -0.63 18.97
N LYS A 145 -4.79 -0.84 19.44
CA LYS A 145 -4.33 -2.15 19.91
C LYS A 145 -4.87 -2.53 21.30
N VAL A 146 -5.27 -1.54 22.11
CA VAL A 146 -5.81 -1.76 23.45
C VAL A 146 -7.28 -2.15 23.39
N THR A 147 -8.06 -1.41 22.61
CA THR A 147 -9.52 -1.58 22.53
C THR A 147 -9.96 -2.51 21.39
N GLY A 148 -9.13 -2.71 20.38
CA GLY A 148 -9.48 -3.39 19.14
C GLY A 148 -10.37 -2.56 18.21
N SER A 149 -10.68 -1.32 18.57
CA SER A 149 -11.59 -0.47 17.82
C SER A 149 -10.91 0.17 16.62
N VAL A 150 -11.65 0.34 15.52
CA VAL A 150 -11.19 1.12 14.38
C VAL A 150 -11.16 2.61 14.75
N VAL A 151 -9.98 3.21 14.67
CA VAL A 151 -9.74 4.63 14.95
C VAL A 151 -9.98 5.48 13.72
N SER A 152 -9.52 5.00 12.56
CA SER A 152 -9.71 5.69 11.29
C SER A 152 -9.69 4.71 10.12
N THR A 153 -10.35 5.11 9.05
CA THR A 153 -10.34 4.40 7.77
C THR A 153 -10.23 5.44 6.66
N THR A 154 -9.30 5.24 5.73
CA THR A 154 -9.23 6.09 4.54
C THR A 154 -10.28 5.67 3.53
N ASP A 155 -10.60 6.57 2.60
CA ASP A 155 -11.41 6.22 1.45
C ASP A 155 -10.71 5.17 0.57
N TRP A 156 -11.52 4.37 -0.13
CA TRP A 156 -11.04 3.46 -1.14
C TRP A 156 -10.44 4.21 -2.33
N ARG A 157 -9.26 3.79 -2.78
CA ARG A 157 -8.59 4.31 -3.97
C ARG A 157 -8.29 3.20 -4.94
N SER A 158 -8.61 3.40 -6.21
CA SER A 158 -8.26 2.47 -7.27
C SER A 158 -6.87 2.77 -7.83
N ASP A 159 -6.17 1.72 -8.26
CA ASP A 159 -4.88 1.78 -8.97
C ASP A 159 -5.02 2.40 -10.37
N LYS A 160 -6.24 2.43 -10.92
CA LYS A 160 -6.57 3.04 -12.22
C LYS A 160 -7.97 3.67 -12.20
N ALA A 161 -8.17 4.69 -13.00
CA ALA A 161 -9.46 5.36 -13.12
C ALA A 161 -10.43 4.63 -14.07
N ASN A 162 -9.88 4.00 -15.12
CA ASN A 162 -10.68 3.36 -16.17
C ASN A 162 -10.08 2.02 -16.57
N TYR A 163 -10.92 1.12 -17.05
CA TYR A 163 -10.53 0.01 -17.89
C TYR A 163 -10.31 0.49 -19.31
N ASP A 164 -9.36 -0.09 -20.02
CA ASP A 164 -9.09 0.25 -21.42
C ASP A 164 -10.19 -0.28 -22.33
N ALA A 165 -10.40 0.40 -23.46
CA ALA A 165 -11.25 -0.09 -24.51
C ALA A 165 -10.71 -1.43 -25.07
N VAL A 166 -11.62 -2.34 -25.39
CA VAL A 166 -11.28 -3.68 -25.90
C VAL A 166 -11.79 -3.83 -27.32
N PRO A 167 -10.92 -3.86 -28.35
CA PRO A 167 -11.34 -4.18 -29.70
C PRO A 167 -11.75 -5.66 -29.79
N SER A 168 -12.88 -5.91 -30.42
CA SER A 168 -13.36 -7.26 -30.70
C SER A 168 -12.55 -7.87 -31.88
N PRO A 169 -12.05 -9.10 -31.76
CA PRO A 169 -11.34 -9.75 -32.87
C PRO A 169 -12.20 -9.89 -34.11
N VAL A 170 -11.62 -9.67 -35.28
CA VAL A 170 -12.29 -9.94 -36.57
C VAL A 170 -12.23 -11.42 -36.87
N ILE A 171 -13.38 -12.06 -37.11
CA ILE A 171 -13.49 -13.47 -37.44
C ILE A 171 -14.05 -13.60 -38.88
N PRO A 172 -13.31 -14.22 -39.79
CA PRO A 172 -13.79 -14.43 -41.15
C PRO A 172 -15.14 -15.19 -41.20
N GLY A 173 -16.11 -14.69 -41.96
CA GLY A 173 -17.45 -15.28 -42.07
C GLY A 173 -18.43 -14.88 -40.96
N TYR A 174 -18.02 -13.99 -40.04
CA TYR A 174 -18.87 -13.45 -39.00
C TYR A 174 -18.90 -11.94 -38.98
N THR A 175 -19.97 -11.37 -38.52
CA THR A 175 -20.12 -9.97 -38.12
C THR A 175 -20.21 -9.93 -36.61
N VAL A 176 -19.69 -8.86 -36.01
CA VAL A 176 -19.74 -8.61 -34.58
C VAL A 176 -20.68 -7.46 -34.26
N ASP A 177 -21.48 -7.55 -33.21
CA ASP A 177 -22.42 -6.50 -32.79
C ASP A 177 -21.69 -5.29 -32.15
N VAL A 178 -20.59 -5.52 -31.42
CA VAL A 178 -19.77 -4.48 -30.78
C VAL A 178 -18.33 -4.61 -31.27
N ALA A 179 -17.94 -3.75 -32.25
CA ALA A 179 -16.58 -3.77 -32.80
C ALA A 179 -15.50 -3.35 -31.78
N ILE A 180 -15.85 -2.45 -30.84
CA ILE A 180 -14.99 -2.01 -29.74
C ILE A 180 -15.86 -1.84 -28.51
N VAL A 181 -15.57 -2.59 -27.45
CA VAL A 181 -16.11 -2.33 -26.12
C VAL A 181 -15.43 -1.07 -25.58
N PRO A 182 -16.18 0.00 -25.27
CA PRO A 182 -15.57 1.26 -24.86
C PRO A 182 -14.84 1.15 -23.53
N SER A 183 -13.97 2.12 -23.24
CA SER A 183 -13.38 2.31 -21.92
C SER A 183 -14.49 2.53 -20.88
N GLU A 184 -14.35 1.90 -19.73
CA GLU A 184 -15.33 1.98 -18.64
C GLU A 184 -14.67 2.51 -17.38
N VAL A 185 -15.40 3.31 -16.60
CA VAL A 185 -14.92 3.79 -15.30
C VAL A 185 -14.81 2.62 -14.34
N VAL A 186 -13.69 2.57 -13.61
CA VAL A 186 -13.50 1.55 -12.57
C VAL A 186 -14.36 1.87 -11.36
N THR A 187 -15.27 0.98 -11.04
CA THR A 187 -16.09 1.00 -9.83
C THR A 187 -15.66 -0.10 -8.87
N GLN A 188 -16.27 -0.16 -7.69
CA GLN A 188 -15.98 -1.23 -6.73
C GLN A 188 -16.72 -2.54 -7.04
N GLU A 189 -17.33 -2.67 -8.22
CA GLU A 189 -18.07 -3.84 -8.68
C GLU A 189 -17.48 -4.39 -9.98
N ASN A 190 -17.70 -5.68 -10.20
CA ASN A 190 -17.30 -6.32 -11.45
C ASN A 190 -18.23 -5.90 -12.58
N ILE A 191 -17.65 -5.70 -13.77
CA ILE A 191 -18.37 -5.36 -15.01
C ILE A 191 -18.26 -6.53 -15.96
N VAL A 192 -19.37 -6.90 -16.60
CA VAL A 192 -19.40 -7.87 -17.68
C VAL A 192 -19.99 -7.21 -18.92
N LYS A 193 -19.33 -7.38 -20.05
CA LYS A 193 -19.77 -6.94 -21.37
C LYS A 193 -19.82 -8.15 -22.29
N ASP A 194 -20.98 -8.41 -22.86
CA ASP A 194 -21.17 -9.50 -23.82
C ASP A 194 -21.06 -8.97 -25.24
N VAL A 195 -20.36 -9.70 -26.10
CA VAL A 195 -20.14 -9.40 -27.52
C VAL A 195 -20.55 -10.60 -28.34
N HIS A 196 -21.42 -10.40 -29.34
CA HIS A 196 -21.97 -11.49 -30.12
C HIS A 196 -21.52 -11.44 -31.57
N TYR A 197 -21.14 -12.61 -32.07
CA TYR A 197 -20.83 -12.85 -33.47
C TYR A 197 -22.01 -13.54 -34.15
N THR A 198 -22.34 -13.08 -35.35
CA THR A 198 -23.38 -13.65 -36.18
C THR A 198 -22.78 -14.03 -37.55
N THR A 199 -23.14 -15.19 -38.09
CA THR A 199 -22.67 -15.61 -39.42
C THR A 199 -23.13 -14.64 -40.48
N VAL A 200 -22.21 -14.29 -41.38
CA VAL A 200 -22.57 -13.55 -42.59
C VAL A 200 -23.30 -14.49 -43.56
N PRO A 201 -24.54 -14.20 -43.99
CA PRO A 201 -25.23 -15.00 -45.00
C PRO A 201 -24.39 -15.06 -46.28
N VAL A 202 -23.97 -16.24 -46.70
CA VAL A 202 -23.41 -16.42 -48.04
C VAL A 202 -24.56 -16.31 -49.02
N THR A 203 -24.56 -15.24 -49.84
CA THR A 203 -25.45 -15.20 -50.99
C THR A 203 -25.02 -16.34 -51.91
N PRO A 204 -25.95 -17.27 -52.28
CA PRO A 204 -25.57 -18.31 -53.24
C PRO A 204 -25.10 -17.63 -54.53
N GLU A 205 -23.90 -18.01 -54.99
CA GLU A 205 -23.50 -17.64 -56.35
C GLU A 205 -24.56 -18.13 -57.28
N VAL A 206 -25.17 -17.20 -58.03
CA VAL A 206 -26.06 -17.56 -59.14
C VAL A 206 -25.20 -18.43 -60.07
N PRO A 207 -25.59 -19.70 -60.33
CA PRO A 207 -24.84 -20.51 -61.29
C PRO A 207 -24.70 -19.72 -62.60
N ASN A 208 -23.48 -19.54 -63.06
CA ASN A 208 -23.25 -18.99 -64.40
C ASN A 208 -24.13 -19.77 -65.37
N THR A 209 -25.11 -19.12 -65.94
CA THR A 209 -25.86 -19.68 -67.07
C THR A 209 -24.84 -20.10 -68.09
N PRO A 210 -24.87 -21.36 -68.60
CA PRO A 210 -23.97 -21.78 -69.63
C PRO A 210 -24.06 -20.81 -70.80
N ASP A 211 -22.93 -20.33 -71.30
CA ASP A 211 -22.84 -19.51 -72.51
C ASP A 211 -23.68 -20.14 -73.61
N THR A 212 -24.61 -19.38 -74.06
CA THR A 212 -25.38 -19.75 -75.25
C THR A 212 -24.37 -20.07 -76.40
N PRO A 213 -24.53 -21.21 -77.10
CA PRO A 213 -23.61 -21.56 -78.18
C PRO A 213 -23.58 -20.43 -79.18
N VAL A 214 -22.42 -19.86 -79.47
CA VAL A 214 -22.19 -18.92 -80.51
C VAL A 214 -22.46 -19.57 -81.88
N LYS A 215 -23.43 -19.14 -82.59
CA LYS A 215 -23.74 -19.57 -83.93
C LYS A 215 -22.52 -19.37 -84.86
N PRO A 216 -22.10 -20.41 -85.65
CA PRO A 216 -20.97 -20.27 -86.54
C PRO A 216 -21.24 -19.17 -87.59
N GLU A 217 -20.37 -18.21 -87.64
CA GLU A 217 -20.38 -17.22 -88.74
C GLU A 217 -19.83 -17.89 -90.02
N SER A 218 -20.51 -17.63 -91.12
CA SER A 218 -20.17 -18.05 -92.49
C SER A 218 -18.82 -17.45 -92.96
N PRO A 219 -18.03 -18.12 -93.77
CA PRO A 219 -16.72 -17.66 -94.19
C PRO A 219 -16.85 -16.49 -95.16
N THR A 220 -16.25 -15.37 -94.82
CA THR A 220 -16.04 -14.22 -95.69
C THR A 220 -14.67 -14.35 -96.36
N THR A 221 -14.68 -14.03 -97.63
CA THR A 221 -13.65 -14.03 -98.66
C THR A 221 -12.32 -13.37 -98.26
N PRO A 222 -11.20 -13.78 -98.94
CA PRO A 222 -9.82 -13.31 -98.56
C PRO A 222 -9.60 -11.85 -99.01
N PHE A 223 -9.08 -11.09 -98.14
CA PHE A 223 -8.66 -9.70 -98.43
C PHE A 223 -7.15 -9.63 -98.66
N THR A 224 -6.75 -9.01 -99.69
CA THR A 224 -5.41 -8.77 -100.21
C THR A 224 -4.62 -7.83 -99.28
N PRO A 225 -3.31 -7.96 -99.23
CA PRO A 225 -2.49 -7.09 -98.35
C PRO A 225 -2.10 -5.78 -99.03
N GLU A 226 -2.26 -4.66 -98.38
CA GLU A 226 -1.63 -3.43 -98.79
C GLU A 226 -0.90 -2.73 -97.60
N HIS A 227 0.26 -2.55 -97.81
CA HIS A 227 1.46 -1.81 -97.51
C HIS A 227 1.43 -0.67 -96.45
N PRO A 228 2.58 -0.12 -96.05
CA PRO A 228 3.09 -0.16 -94.68
C PRO A 228 3.08 1.18 -93.97
N ALA A 229 3.52 1.14 -92.79
CA ALA A 229 3.78 2.12 -91.74
C ALA A 229 4.13 3.56 -92.22
N PRO A 230 3.98 4.53 -91.30
CA PRO A 230 5.19 5.11 -90.77
C PRO A 230 5.31 5.20 -89.27
N THR A 231 6.54 5.09 -88.92
CA THR A 231 7.22 5.21 -87.69
C THR A 231 7.05 6.60 -87.00
N LEU A 232 6.94 6.51 -85.64
CA LEU A 232 7.57 7.34 -84.59
C LEU A 232 7.45 8.89 -84.64
N PRO A 233 7.47 9.58 -83.48
CA PRO A 233 8.60 9.52 -82.59
C PRO A 233 8.26 9.49 -81.07
N ARG A 234 9.20 8.94 -80.39
CA ARG A 234 9.53 8.95 -78.97
C ARG A 234 10.01 10.33 -78.54
N THR A 235 9.42 10.90 -77.54
CA THR A 235 10.04 11.86 -76.62
C THR A 235 9.08 11.97 -75.43
N GLY A 236 9.44 12.05 -74.28
CA GLY A 236 10.65 12.29 -73.56
C GLY A 236 10.45 11.93 -72.11
N GLU A 237 11.54 11.65 -71.57
CA GLU A 237 11.81 11.48 -70.14
C GLU A 237 11.17 12.58 -69.30
N SER A 238 10.70 12.20 -68.15
CA SER A 238 11.06 12.94 -66.91
C SER A 238 10.93 12.04 -65.72
N GLN A 239 12.06 11.70 -65.25
CA GLN A 239 12.35 11.27 -63.88
C GLN A 239 11.88 12.31 -62.86
N VAL A 240 11.98 11.88 -61.66
CA VAL A 240 11.96 12.56 -60.36
C VAL A 240 10.59 12.40 -59.68
N GLY A 241 10.51 11.84 -58.51
CA GLY A 241 11.43 11.77 -57.42
C GLY A 241 10.92 10.88 -56.34
N SER A 242 11.84 10.17 -55.82
CA SER A 242 11.78 9.49 -54.57
C SER A 242 11.46 10.47 -53.43
N SER A 243 10.54 10.12 -52.59
CA SER A 243 10.48 10.72 -51.27
C SER A 243 10.26 9.59 -50.22
N LEU A 244 11.36 9.02 -49.80
CA LEU A 244 11.44 8.38 -48.51
C LEU A 244 11.15 9.44 -47.44
N ALA A 245 10.09 9.24 -46.70
CA ALA A 245 9.95 9.89 -45.41
C ALA A 245 10.19 8.85 -44.32
N THR A 246 11.42 8.70 -43.95
CA THR A 246 11.85 8.07 -42.68
C THR A 246 11.45 9.00 -41.56
N LEU A 247 10.51 8.58 -40.72
CA LEU A 247 10.26 9.21 -39.44
C LEU A 247 10.87 8.36 -38.32
N THR A 248 12.12 8.63 -38.06
CA THR A 248 12.79 8.22 -36.83
C THR A 248 12.39 9.16 -35.72
N GLY A 249 11.62 8.67 -34.79
CA GLY A 249 11.29 9.36 -33.53
C GLY A 249 11.71 8.49 -32.35
N LEU A 250 13.00 8.49 -32.06
CA LEU A 250 13.58 7.92 -30.85
C LEU A 250 13.24 8.85 -29.68
N GLY A 251 12.61 8.31 -28.66
CA GLY A 251 12.36 8.99 -27.41
C GLY A 251 12.39 8.00 -26.25
N LEU A 252 13.56 7.38 -26.05
CA LEU A 252 13.83 6.54 -24.88
C LEU A 252 14.37 7.46 -23.79
N LEU A 253 13.55 7.73 -22.77
CA LEU A 253 14.01 8.29 -21.50
C LEU A 253 13.88 7.20 -20.43
N LEU A 254 14.95 6.46 -20.26
CA LEU A 254 15.20 5.66 -19.06
C LEU A 254 15.66 6.60 -17.96
N SER A 255 14.83 6.85 -16.98
CA SER A 255 15.28 7.34 -15.67
C SER A 255 15.35 6.18 -14.70
N VAL A 256 16.54 5.60 -14.60
CA VAL A 256 16.93 4.70 -13.52
C VAL A 256 17.21 5.56 -12.29
N LEU A 257 16.30 5.56 -11.32
CA LEU A 257 16.61 6.01 -9.96
C LEU A 257 16.98 4.78 -9.15
N GLY A 258 18.29 4.58 -9.00
CA GLY A 258 18.86 3.62 -8.08
C GLY A 258 18.60 4.05 -6.64
N LEU A 259 17.81 3.24 -5.91
CA LEU A 259 17.80 3.28 -4.46
C LEU A 259 18.94 2.40 -3.96
N ALA A 260 20.01 3.05 -3.51
CA ALA A 260 21.08 2.41 -2.78
C ALA A 260 20.55 1.98 -1.40
N GLY A 261 20.32 0.71 -1.23
CA GLY A 261 20.10 0.09 0.07
C GLY A 261 21.38 0.16 0.89
N ARG A 262 21.35 0.93 1.96
CA ARG A 262 22.44 0.99 2.93
C ARG A 262 22.25 -0.14 3.94
N GLN A 263 22.93 -1.24 3.70
CA GLN A 263 23.13 -2.27 4.73
C GLN A 263 24.06 -1.70 5.80
N LYS A 264 23.56 -1.60 7.02
CA LYS A 264 24.37 -1.37 8.20
C LYS A 264 24.86 -2.74 8.69
N LYS A 265 26.14 -2.96 8.54
CA LYS A 265 26.87 -4.07 9.08
C LYS A 265 27.04 -3.80 10.58
N GLU A 266 26.51 -4.65 11.43
CA GLU A 266 26.88 -4.72 12.84
C GLU A 266 28.01 -5.73 12.95
N ASP A 267 29.17 -5.24 13.33
CA ASP A 267 30.29 -6.03 13.81
C ASP A 267 30.46 -5.71 15.30
N GLU A 268 30.56 -6.80 16.14
CA GLU A 268 30.92 -6.90 17.54
C GLU A 268 29.95 -6.40 18.59
#